data_a616d3b3d45b8dd1cfce9ad33c1f97e8
#
_entry.id   a616d3b3d45b8dd1cfce9ad33c1f97e8
#
_cell.length_a   1.000
_cell.length_b   1.000
_cell.length_c   1.000
_cell.angle_alpha   90.00
_cell.angle_beta   90.00
_cell.angle_gamma   90.00
#
_symmetry.space_group_name_H-M   'P 1'
#
loop_
_entity.id
_entity.type
_entity.pdbx_description
1 polymer ?
#
loop_
_entity_poly.entity_id
_entity_poly.type
_entity_poly.pdbx_seq_one_letter_code
_entity_poly.pdbx_strand_id
1 'polypeptide(L)' 'MNAEHWLELELMDGGLHLAEGVRRNAAAHGYSKAELKSARKELGVKTYHQFDEDGATANWFWYLEV' A
#
# COMPACT_ATOMS: atom_id res chain seq x y z
N MET A 1 5.83 -16.50 -5.46
CA MET A 1 5.80 -15.35 -4.53
C MET A 1 4.34 -15.09 -4.17
N ASN A 2 4.04 -14.90 -2.89
CA ASN A 2 2.68 -14.56 -2.45
C ASN A 2 2.52 -13.05 -2.32
N ALA A 3 1.28 -12.60 -2.10
CA ALA A 3 0.98 -11.17 -2.01
C ALA A 3 1.72 -10.48 -0.86
N GLU A 4 1.86 -11.15 0.27
CA GLU A 4 2.57 -10.62 1.44
C GLU A 4 4.03 -10.33 1.11
N HIS A 5 4.73 -11.29 0.52
CA HIS A 5 6.12 -11.12 0.15
C HIS A 5 6.27 -10.03 -0.92
N TRP A 6 5.37 -10.02 -1.91
CA TRP A 6 5.38 -9.02 -2.97
C TRP A 6 5.21 -7.61 -2.39
N LEU A 7 4.24 -7.45 -1.47
CA LEU A 7 3.94 -6.14 -0.88
C LEU A 7 5.09 -5.68 0.01
N GLU A 8 5.72 -6.60 0.73
CA GLU A 8 6.88 -6.27 1.54
C GLU A 8 8.00 -5.68 0.67
N LEU A 9 8.29 -6.32 -0.46
CA LEU A 9 9.31 -5.83 -1.38
C LEU A 9 8.95 -4.45 -1.96
N GLU A 10 7.67 -4.22 -2.23
CA GLU A 10 7.21 -2.94 -2.75
C GLU A 10 7.41 -1.80 -1.76
N LEU A 11 7.24 -2.06 -0.47
CA LEU A 11 7.25 -1.03 0.56
C LEU A 11 8.51 -1.01 1.42
N MET A 12 9.49 -1.86 1.13
CA MET A 12 10.65 -2.04 2.00
C MET A 12 11.63 -0.87 2.01
N ASP A 13 11.46 0.09 1.12
CA ASP A 13 12.29 1.30 1.09
C ASP A 13 11.92 2.29 2.22
N GLY A 14 10.84 2.02 2.95
CA GLY A 14 10.36 2.89 4.02
C GLY A 14 9.70 4.17 3.55
N GLY A 15 9.56 4.36 2.24
CA GLY A 15 8.94 5.55 1.67
C GLY A 15 7.43 5.45 1.58
N LEU A 16 6.80 6.59 1.28
CA LEU A 16 5.36 6.65 1.04
C LEU A 16 5.05 6.22 -0.39
N HIS A 17 4.10 5.31 -0.54
CA HIS A 17 3.64 4.82 -1.84
C HIS A 17 2.16 5.08 -2.00
N LEU A 18 1.74 5.65 -3.13
CA LEU A 18 0.33 5.88 -3.39
C LEU A 18 -0.44 4.56 -3.32
N ALA A 19 -1.45 4.52 -2.45
CA ALA A 19 -2.24 3.31 -2.25
C ALA A 19 -2.87 2.82 -3.56
N GLU A 20 -3.37 3.74 -4.36
CA GLU A 20 -3.96 3.40 -5.66
C GLU A 20 -2.93 2.76 -6.60
N GLY A 21 -1.72 3.29 -6.63
CA GLY A 21 -0.64 2.74 -7.44
C GLY A 21 -0.25 1.33 -7.00
N VAL A 22 -0.18 1.10 -5.69
CA VAL A 22 0.13 -0.22 -5.15
C VAL A 22 -0.98 -1.21 -5.48
N ARG A 23 -2.26 -0.80 -5.35
CA ARG A 23 -3.40 -1.65 -5.71
C ARG A 23 -3.37 -2.03 -7.19
N ARG A 24 -3.06 -1.06 -8.04
CA ARG A 24 -2.98 -1.29 -9.49
C ARG A 24 -1.88 -2.28 -9.83
N ASN A 25 -0.71 -2.10 -9.24
CA ASN A 25 0.41 -3.01 -9.45
C ASN A 25 0.10 -4.42 -8.94
N ALA A 26 -0.56 -4.53 -7.78
CA ALA A 26 -0.97 -5.83 -7.24
C ALA A 26 -1.90 -6.55 -8.21
N ALA A 27 -2.88 -5.83 -8.76
CA ALA A 27 -3.81 -6.40 -9.74
C ALA A 27 -3.07 -6.86 -11.00
N ALA A 28 -2.09 -6.08 -11.45
CA ALA A 28 -1.27 -6.45 -12.61
C ALA A 28 -0.45 -7.71 -12.38
N HIS A 29 -0.09 -7.98 -11.12
CA HIS A 29 0.61 -9.21 -10.74
C HIS A 29 -0.34 -10.37 -10.42
N GLY A 30 -1.64 -10.17 -10.59
CA GLY A 30 -2.62 -11.23 -10.40
C GLY A 30 -3.11 -11.42 -8.96
N TYR A 31 -2.81 -10.50 -8.06
CA TYR A 31 -3.27 -10.60 -6.68
C TYR A 31 -4.68 -9.98 -6.55
N SER A 32 -5.55 -10.65 -5.80
CA SER A 32 -6.90 -10.16 -5.55
C SER A 32 -6.89 -9.07 -4.46
N LYS A 33 -8.02 -8.33 -4.37
CA LYS A 33 -8.19 -7.34 -3.31
C LYS A 33 -8.11 -7.97 -1.93
N ALA A 34 -8.68 -9.18 -1.78
CA ALA A 34 -8.65 -9.92 -0.51
C ALA A 34 -7.24 -10.31 -0.13
N GLU A 35 -6.45 -10.79 -1.09
CA GLU A 35 -5.05 -11.15 -0.86
C GLU A 35 -4.25 -9.94 -0.44
N LEU A 36 -4.44 -8.80 -1.10
CA LEU A 36 -3.74 -7.57 -0.78
C LEU A 36 -4.12 -7.06 0.61
N LYS A 37 -5.40 -7.10 0.96
CA LYS A 37 -5.88 -6.68 2.27
C LYS A 37 -5.27 -7.54 3.38
N SER A 38 -5.23 -8.85 3.17
CA SER A 38 -4.63 -9.78 4.11
C SER A 38 -3.14 -9.52 4.26
N ALA A 39 -2.44 -9.27 3.15
CA ALA A 39 -1.01 -8.96 3.17
C ALA A 39 -0.73 -7.67 3.95
N ARG A 40 -1.53 -6.64 3.76
CA ARG A 40 -1.39 -5.38 4.51
C ARG A 40 -1.52 -5.59 6.01
N LYS A 41 -2.49 -6.40 6.40
CA LYS A 41 -2.73 -6.71 7.81
C LYS A 41 -1.56 -7.47 8.42
N GLU A 42 -1.08 -8.49 7.71
CA GLU A 42 0.03 -9.32 8.21
C GLU A 42 1.34 -8.55 8.34
N LEU A 43 1.60 -7.64 7.42
CA LEU A 43 2.82 -6.84 7.44
C LEU A 43 2.73 -5.63 8.36
N GLY A 44 1.54 -5.26 8.81
CA GLY A 44 1.35 -4.05 9.60
C GLY A 44 1.56 -2.78 8.80
N VAL A 45 1.12 -2.77 7.54
CA VAL A 45 1.24 -1.60 6.66
C VAL A 45 0.50 -0.41 7.28
N LYS A 46 1.18 0.73 7.34
CA LYS A 46 0.64 1.98 7.84
C LYS A 46 0.05 2.79 6.70
N THR A 47 -0.89 3.65 7.03
CA THR A 47 -1.54 4.54 6.08
C THR A 47 -1.27 5.98 6.47
N TYR A 48 -0.86 6.79 5.48
CA TYR A 48 -0.74 8.22 5.62
C TYR A 48 -1.77 8.88 4.73
N HIS A 49 -2.56 9.79 5.30
CA HIS A 49 -3.63 10.49 4.59
C HIS A 49 -3.25 11.93 4.38
N GLN A 50 -3.04 12.32 3.14
CA GLN A 50 -2.67 13.69 2.78
C GLN A 50 -3.94 14.51 2.51
N PHE A 51 -4.02 15.68 3.13
CA PHE A 51 -5.09 16.64 2.89
C PHE A 51 -4.55 17.80 2.06
N ASP A 52 -5.40 18.40 1.25
CA ASP A 52 -5.05 19.62 0.53
C ASP A 52 -5.29 20.85 1.42
N GLU A 53 -5.04 22.04 0.87
CA GLU A 53 -5.18 23.30 1.60
C GLU A 53 -6.63 23.57 2.05
N ASP A 54 -7.61 23.03 1.34
CA ASP A 54 -9.03 23.19 1.65
C ASP A 54 -9.53 22.13 2.64
N GLY A 55 -8.66 21.24 3.10
CA GLY A 55 -9.02 20.17 3.99
C GLY A 55 -9.63 18.96 3.31
N ALA A 56 -9.72 18.97 1.98
CA ALA A 56 -10.22 17.80 1.23
C ALA A 56 -9.14 16.73 1.12
N THR A 57 -9.58 15.46 1.01
CA THR A 57 -8.67 14.34 0.83
C THR A 57 -7.99 14.43 -0.53
N ALA A 58 -6.66 14.54 -0.53
CA ALA A 58 -5.88 14.54 -1.76
C ALA A 58 -5.41 13.15 -2.12
N ASN A 59 -4.69 12.49 -1.21
CA ASN A 59 -4.09 11.19 -1.49
C ASN A 59 -4.00 10.32 -0.25
N TRP A 60 -4.02 9.00 -0.47
CA TRP A 60 -3.70 7.99 0.53
C TRP A 60 -2.39 7.32 0.15
N PHE A 61 -1.51 7.14 1.15
CA PHE A 61 -0.22 6.48 0.98
C PHE A 61 -0.12 5.30 1.93
N TRP A 62 0.60 4.27 1.49
CA TRP A 62 0.95 3.13 2.32
C TRP A 62 2.45 3.11 2.54
N TYR A 63 2.87 2.68 3.72
CA TYR A 63 4.29 2.55 4.03
C TYR A 63 4.52 1.49 5.11
N LEU A 64 5.75 1.00 5.17
CA LEU A 64 6.20 0.12 6.24
C LEU A 64 7.20 0.89 7.09
N GLU A 65 7.10 0.71 8.41
CA GLU A 65 8.13 1.17 9.31
C GLU A 65 9.26 0.15 9.29
N VAL A 66 10.42 0.57 8.82
CA VAL A 66 11.60 -0.29 8.69
C VAL A 66 12.70 0.15 9.62
#